data_0c5d55836fe8a0b27ad8e9d2569f88eb
#
_entry.id   0c5d55836fe8a0b27ad8e9d2569f88eb
#
_cell.length_a   1.000
_cell.length_b   1.000
_cell.length_c   1.000
_cell.angle_alpha   90.00
_cell.angle_beta   90.00
_cell.angle_gamma   90.00
#
_symmetry.space_group_name_H-M   'P 1'
#
loop_
_entity.id
_entity.type
_entity.pdbx_description
1 polymer ?
#
loop_
_entity_poly.entity_id
_entity_poly.type
_entity_poly.pdbx_seq_one_letter_code
_entity_poly.pdbx_strand_id
1 'polypeptide(L)'
;SSGTTSNNAIRSESDTDNITIINNSGGHIHNNNSANTVLRSATVYISSVSTGTLTNSGTIENKAGVDNYALGIAESGVTVTLKDKGKVIGKINVAGSGHTIKLQHGAGQAYFYDIDGAGTYDLEDLDGNPVVKGSAGSIGQGANEMID
;
A
#
# COMPACT_ATOMS: atom_id res chain seq x y z
N SER A 1 -2.66 0.68 31.53
CA SER A 1 -2.89 0.15 30.17
C SER A 1 -2.43 1.23 29.18
N SER A 2 -1.24 1.07 28.62
CA SER A 2 -0.78 1.92 27.53
C SER A 2 -1.51 1.50 26.27
N GLY A 3 -2.62 2.16 25.96
CA GLY A 3 -3.25 2.00 24.66
C GLY A 3 -2.32 2.55 23.59
N THR A 4 -1.84 1.70 22.69
CA THR A 4 -1.21 2.13 21.46
C THR A 4 -2.27 2.86 20.63
N THR A 5 -2.26 4.17 20.69
CA THR A 5 -3.10 4.99 19.82
C THR A 5 -2.57 4.86 18.40
N SER A 6 -3.27 4.17 17.56
CA SER A 6 -2.97 4.15 16.12
C SER A 6 -3.44 5.48 15.52
N ASN A 7 -2.50 6.33 15.16
CA ASN A 7 -2.77 7.63 14.55
C ASN A 7 -2.74 7.50 13.01
N ASN A 8 -3.72 6.78 12.45
CA ASN A 8 -3.89 6.72 11.01
C ASN A 8 -4.43 8.07 10.48
N ALA A 9 -4.08 8.45 9.27
CA ALA A 9 -4.81 9.48 8.54
C ALA A 9 -6.15 8.93 8.02
N ILE A 10 -6.11 7.69 7.52
CA ILE A 10 -7.32 6.95 7.12
C ILE A 10 -7.22 5.54 7.70
N ARG A 11 -8.28 5.14 8.38
CA ARG A 11 -8.44 3.77 8.86
C ARG A 11 -9.82 3.26 8.48
N SER A 12 -9.85 2.16 7.78
CA SER A 12 -11.08 1.48 7.45
C SER A 12 -10.97 0.00 7.82
N GLU A 13 -11.90 -0.43 8.65
CA GLU A 13 -12.06 -1.81 9.08
C GLU A 13 -13.55 -2.15 8.89
N SER A 14 -13.84 -3.02 7.94
CA SER A 14 -15.22 -3.45 7.68
C SER A 14 -15.24 -4.91 7.33
N ASP A 15 -16.16 -5.63 7.96
CA ASP A 15 -16.37 -7.04 7.70
C ASP A 15 -17.41 -7.28 6.59
N THR A 16 -18.16 -6.26 6.20
CA THR A 16 -19.32 -6.42 5.31
C THR A 16 -19.41 -5.39 4.18
N ASP A 17 -18.76 -4.24 4.33
CA ASP A 17 -18.94 -3.13 3.39
C ASP A 17 -17.78 -3.01 2.41
N ASN A 18 -18.09 -2.54 1.21
CA ASN A 18 -17.09 -2.18 0.23
C ASN A 18 -16.45 -0.84 0.61
N ILE A 19 -15.14 -0.79 0.62
CA ILE A 19 -14.37 0.40 0.95
C ILE A 19 -13.73 0.92 -0.33
N THR A 20 -13.93 2.20 -0.63
CA THR A 20 -13.26 2.85 -1.76
C THR A 20 -12.55 4.11 -1.30
N ILE A 21 -11.24 4.17 -1.50
CA ILE A 21 -10.40 5.33 -1.24
C ILE A 21 -9.78 5.79 -2.54
N ILE A 22 -9.91 7.06 -2.85
CA ILE A 22 -9.31 7.69 -4.03
C ILE A 22 -8.48 8.88 -3.59
N ASN A 23 -7.18 8.83 -3.84
CA ASN A 23 -6.27 9.94 -3.67
C ASN A 23 -5.90 10.49 -5.05
N ASN A 24 -6.48 11.60 -5.43
CA ASN A 24 -6.27 12.22 -6.73
C ASN A 24 -4.89 12.85 -6.88
N SER A 25 -4.51 13.14 -8.11
CA SER A 25 -3.27 13.86 -8.41
C SER A 25 -3.20 15.18 -7.62
N GLY A 26 -2.05 15.41 -6.97
CA GLY A 26 -1.85 16.52 -6.04
C GLY A 26 -2.39 16.30 -4.64
N GLY A 27 -3.19 15.25 -4.40
CA GLY A 27 -3.63 14.87 -3.06
C GLY A 27 -2.47 14.38 -2.20
N HIS A 28 -2.50 14.74 -0.91
CA HIS A 28 -1.46 14.31 0.04
C HIS A 28 -2.11 13.80 1.33
N ILE A 29 -2.04 12.48 1.52
CA ILE A 29 -2.50 11.81 2.73
C ILE A 29 -1.27 11.50 3.57
N HIS A 30 -1.20 12.03 4.77
CA HIS A 30 -0.03 11.82 5.61
C HIS A 30 -0.37 11.70 7.10
N ASN A 31 0.51 11.05 7.83
CA ASN A 31 0.57 11.08 9.29
C ASN A 31 2.03 11.25 9.74
N ASN A 32 2.25 11.23 11.04
CA ASN A 32 3.57 11.27 11.65
C ASN A 32 3.65 10.22 12.76
N ASN A 33 3.39 8.97 12.42
CA ASN A 33 3.34 7.87 13.37
C ASN A 33 4.61 7.02 13.29
N SER A 34 5.44 7.08 14.32
CA SER A 34 6.69 6.32 14.41
C SER A 34 6.53 4.90 14.93
N ALA A 35 5.32 4.44 15.22
CA ALA A 35 5.06 3.07 15.64
C ALA A 35 5.10 2.13 14.44
N ASN A 36 6.31 1.78 14.01
CA ASN A 36 6.56 1.00 12.79
C ASN A 36 6.41 -0.53 12.94
N THR A 37 5.97 -1.00 14.08
CA THR A 37 5.86 -2.44 14.37
C THR A 37 4.45 -2.99 14.23
N VAL A 38 3.49 -2.13 14.00
CA VAL A 38 2.07 -2.50 13.96
C VAL A 38 1.46 -2.07 12.63
N LEU A 39 1.03 -3.03 11.84
CA LEU A 39 0.33 -2.81 10.58
C LEU A 39 -0.77 -1.73 10.69
N ARG A 40 -1.51 -1.73 11.80
CA ARG A 40 -2.56 -0.76 12.09
C ARG A 40 -2.07 0.68 12.33
N SER A 41 -0.78 0.91 12.36
CA SER A 41 -0.19 2.25 12.51
C SER A 41 0.14 2.94 11.18
N ALA A 42 -0.13 2.29 10.07
CA ALA A 42 0.08 2.85 8.73
C ALA A 42 -0.69 4.17 8.54
N THR A 43 -0.20 5.03 7.68
CA THR A 43 -0.89 6.27 7.32
C THR A 43 -2.29 5.98 6.77
N VAL A 44 -2.38 5.05 5.82
CA VAL A 44 -3.64 4.48 5.34
C VAL A 44 -3.68 3.01 5.73
N TYR A 45 -4.70 2.61 6.47
CA TYR A 45 -4.92 1.23 6.85
C TYR A 45 -6.27 0.75 6.35
N ILE A 46 -6.26 -0.34 5.59
CA ILE A 46 -7.46 -0.98 5.05
C ILE A 46 -7.47 -2.44 5.50
N SER A 47 -8.48 -2.80 6.24
CA SER A 47 -8.78 -4.17 6.63
C SER A 47 -10.19 -4.50 6.16
N SER A 48 -10.32 -5.42 5.24
CA SER A 48 -11.61 -5.78 4.65
C SER A 48 -11.65 -7.27 4.37
N VAL A 49 -12.76 -7.90 4.67
CA VAL A 49 -13.06 -9.29 4.30
C VAL A 49 -13.99 -9.36 3.08
N SER A 50 -14.37 -8.21 2.53
CA SER A 50 -15.24 -8.11 1.37
C SER A 50 -14.47 -7.54 0.17
N THR A 51 -14.62 -6.27 -0.12
CA THR A 51 -13.89 -5.61 -1.21
C THR A 51 -13.37 -4.25 -0.75
N GLY A 52 -12.05 -4.12 -0.70
CA GLY A 52 -11.38 -2.86 -0.42
C GLY A 52 -10.63 -2.37 -1.66
N THR A 53 -10.80 -1.11 -2.04
CA THR A 53 -10.06 -0.52 -3.14
C THR A 53 -9.40 0.78 -2.72
N LEU A 54 -8.13 0.93 -3.09
CA LEU A 54 -7.38 2.18 -2.98
C LEU A 54 -6.83 2.53 -4.34
N THR A 55 -7.17 3.72 -4.86
CA THR A 55 -6.52 4.27 -6.04
C THR A 55 -5.70 5.49 -5.64
N ASN A 56 -4.41 5.46 -5.91
CA ASN A 56 -3.49 6.56 -5.57
C ASN A 56 -2.83 7.14 -6.81
N SER A 57 -3.17 8.39 -7.10
CA SER A 57 -2.51 9.24 -8.09
C SER A 57 -1.77 10.43 -7.44
N GLY A 58 -1.86 10.54 -6.13
CA GLY A 58 -1.21 11.56 -5.31
C GLY A 58 -0.09 10.99 -4.45
N THR A 59 0.08 11.50 -3.25
CA THR A 59 1.09 11.04 -2.30
C THR A 59 0.43 10.48 -1.05
N ILE A 60 0.87 9.29 -0.62
CA ILE A 60 0.59 8.72 0.69
C ILE A 60 1.93 8.65 1.42
N GLU A 61 2.04 9.28 2.59
CA GLU A 61 3.33 9.44 3.27
C GLU A 61 3.22 9.20 4.76
N ASN A 62 4.18 8.45 5.31
CA ASN A 62 4.44 8.50 6.74
C ASN A 62 5.62 9.44 7.01
N LYS A 63 5.34 10.63 7.57
CA LYS A 63 6.35 11.65 7.85
C LYS A 63 7.31 11.32 8.99
N ALA A 64 7.04 10.26 9.74
CA ALA A 64 7.97 9.78 10.76
C ALA A 64 9.22 9.10 10.18
N GLY A 65 9.24 8.85 8.88
CA GLY A 65 10.38 8.31 8.13
C GLY A 65 10.00 7.14 7.24
N VAL A 66 10.87 6.86 6.29
CA VAL A 66 10.64 5.83 5.24
C VAL A 66 10.58 4.40 5.79
N ASP A 67 11.11 4.15 6.97
CA ASP A 67 11.04 2.85 7.64
C ASP A 67 9.70 2.57 8.32
N ASN A 68 8.81 3.57 8.34
CA ASN A 68 7.48 3.45 8.95
C ASN A 68 6.42 3.14 7.88
N TYR A 69 5.32 2.53 8.29
CA TYR A 69 4.28 2.13 7.37
C TYR A 69 3.47 3.33 6.84
N ALA A 70 3.47 3.50 5.53
CA ALA A 70 2.60 4.43 4.83
C ALA A 70 1.28 3.78 4.43
N LEU A 71 1.32 2.52 4.00
CA LEU A 71 0.14 1.76 3.61
C LEU A 71 0.13 0.40 4.31
N GLY A 72 -1.00 0.04 4.88
CA GLY A 72 -1.25 -1.26 5.46
C GLY A 72 -2.52 -1.86 4.88
N ILE A 73 -2.44 -3.09 4.38
CA ILE A 73 -3.59 -3.84 3.89
C ILE A 73 -3.68 -5.19 4.60
N ALA A 74 -4.88 -5.58 5.00
CA ALA A 74 -5.09 -6.77 5.80
C ALA A 74 -6.40 -7.49 5.43
N GLU A 75 -6.60 -8.67 5.99
CA GLU A 75 -7.70 -9.60 5.76
C GLU A 75 -7.67 -10.19 4.35
N SER A 76 -8.55 -9.77 3.43
CA SER A 76 -8.58 -10.32 2.08
C SER A 76 -9.17 -9.37 1.06
N GLY A 77 -8.84 -9.59 -0.22
CA GLY A 77 -9.53 -8.94 -1.34
C GLY A 77 -9.29 -7.44 -1.49
N VAL A 78 -8.22 -6.88 -0.91
CA VAL A 78 -7.90 -5.46 -1.10
C VAL A 78 -7.14 -5.28 -2.41
N THR A 79 -7.62 -4.36 -3.24
CA THR A 79 -6.94 -3.94 -4.47
C THR A 79 -6.36 -2.54 -4.31
N VAL A 80 -5.06 -2.41 -4.49
CA VAL A 80 -4.33 -1.14 -4.49
C VAL A 80 -3.92 -0.82 -5.91
N THR A 81 -4.32 0.34 -6.42
CA THR A 81 -3.91 0.82 -7.75
C THR A 81 -3.04 2.06 -7.60
N LEU A 82 -1.82 1.98 -8.11
CA LEU A 82 -0.85 3.07 -8.12
C LEU A 82 -0.68 3.54 -9.57
N LYS A 83 -1.07 4.77 -9.85
CA LYS A 83 -1.08 5.33 -11.20
C LYS A 83 -0.76 6.82 -11.22
N ASP A 84 -0.58 7.38 -12.42
CA ASP A 84 -0.37 8.82 -12.64
C ASP A 84 0.79 9.39 -11.80
N LYS A 85 1.87 8.62 -11.63
CA LYS A 85 3.03 8.94 -10.78
C LYS A 85 2.70 9.07 -9.29
N GLY A 86 1.62 8.45 -8.84
CA GLY A 86 1.28 8.37 -7.43
C GLY A 86 2.42 7.76 -6.61
N LYS A 87 2.64 8.31 -5.42
CA LYS A 87 3.76 7.94 -4.55
C LYS A 87 3.27 7.32 -3.25
N VAL A 88 4.01 6.33 -2.78
CA VAL A 88 3.91 5.84 -1.40
C VAL A 88 5.28 6.05 -0.76
N ILE A 89 5.36 6.94 0.23
CA ILE A 89 6.59 7.28 0.94
C ILE A 89 6.54 6.66 2.33
N GLY A 90 7.24 5.57 2.48
CA GLY A 90 7.20 4.64 3.62
C GLY A 90 6.91 3.23 3.14
N LYS A 91 6.91 2.28 4.08
CA LYS A 91 6.69 0.87 3.78
C LYS A 91 5.21 0.58 3.47
N ILE A 92 5.00 -0.41 2.61
CA ILE A 92 3.70 -1.06 2.39
C ILE A 92 3.71 -2.37 3.16
N ASN A 93 2.82 -2.53 4.12
CA ASN A 93 2.67 -3.80 4.81
C ASN A 93 1.45 -4.56 4.29
N VAL A 94 1.67 -5.82 3.94
CA VAL A 94 0.63 -6.73 3.46
C VAL A 94 0.45 -7.87 4.45
N ALA A 95 -0.77 -8.03 4.94
CA ALA A 95 -1.17 -9.15 5.79
C ALA A 95 -2.45 -9.78 5.23
N GLY A 96 -2.63 -11.09 5.43
CA GLY A 96 -3.77 -11.80 4.87
C GLY A 96 -3.51 -12.32 3.44
N SER A 97 -4.54 -12.41 2.61
CA SER A 97 -4.40 -13.07 1.31
C SER A 97 -5.34 -12.53 0.24
N GLY A 98 -5.07 -12.89 -1.02
CA GLY A 98 -5.94 -12.52 -2.14
C GLY A 98 -5.98 -11.03 -2.43
N HIS A 99 -4.91 -10.31 -2.10
CA HIS A 99 -4.76 -8.91 -2.44
C HIS A 99 -4.22 -8.75 -3.86
N THR A 100 -4.44 -7.58 -4.44
CA THR A 100 -3.89 -7.22 -5.75
C THR A 100 -3.25 -5.84 -5.66
N ILE A 101 -2.03 -5.71 -6.16
CA ILE A 101 -1.37 -4.42 -6.35
C ILE A 101 -1.24 -4.17 -7.85
N LYS A 102 -1.94 -3.14 -8.33
CA LYS A 102 -1.91 -2.73 -9.74
C LYS A 102 -1.01 -1.53 -9.93
N LEU A 103 -0.12 -1.62 -10.90
CA LEU A 103 0.84 -0.58 -11.23
C LEU A 103 0.61 -0.10 -12.65
N GLN A 104 0.49 1.21 -12.84
CA GLN A 104 0.58 1.80 -14.17
C GLN A 104 2.06 1.80 -14.57
N HIS A 105 2.43 0.97 -15.52
CA HIS A 105 3.78 0.95 -16.06
C HIS A 105 3.82 1.42 -17.51
N GLY A 106 5.00 1.68 -18.03
CA GLY A 106 5.23 2.16 -19.38
C GLY A 106 6.33 3.22 -19.41
N ALA A 107 6.60 3.77 -20.57
CA ALA A 107 7.68 4.74 -20.75
C ALA A 107 7.57 5.93 -19.78
N GLY A 108 8.59 6.13 -18.97
CA GLY A 108 8.67 7.21 -17.98
C GLY A 108 7.90 6.95 -16.69
N GLN A 109 7.48 5.72 -16.43
CA GLN A 109 6.90 5.30 -15.15
C GLN A 109 7.89 4.39 -14.44
N ALA A 110 8.30 4.77 -13.24
CA ALA A 110 9.10 3.94 -12.36
C ALA A 110 8.56 4.05 -10.93
N TYR A 111 8.45 2.92 -10.26
CA TYR A 111 7.95 2.85 -8.89
C TYR A 111 8.96 2.17 -7.99
N PHE A 112 9.18 2.78 -6.83
CA PHE A 112 9.99 2.21 -5.78
C PHE A 112 9.09 1.89 -4.59
N TYR A 113 9.07 0.61 -4.17
CA TYR A 113 8.30 0.19 -3.02
C TYR A 113 9.12 -0.70 -2.11
N ASP A 114 8.95 -0.50 -0.81
CA ASP A 114 9.34 -1.45 0.22
C ASP A 114 8.07 -2.15 0.70
N ILE A 115 7.85 -3.37 0.22
CA ILE A 115 6.70 -4.19 0.60
C ILE A 115 7.14 -5.19 1.64
N ASP A 116 6.50 -5.15 2.80
CA ASP A 116 6.77 -5.95 3.98
C ASP A 116 5.50 -6.74 4.38
N GLY A 117 5.66 -7.70 5.25
CA GLY A 117 4.55 -8.50 5.78
C GLY A 117 4.52 -9.94 5.25
N ALA A 118 3.67 -10.75 5.86
CA ALA A 118 3.54 -12.18 5.57
C ALA A 118 2.35 -12.51 4.64
N GLY A 119 1.65 -11.48 4.17
CA GLY A 119 0.49 -11.64 3.30
C GLY A 119 0.86 -11.98 1.86
N THR A 120 -0.14 -12.41 1.11
CA THR A 120 0.00 -12.72 -0.32
C THR A 120 -0.73 -11.70 -1.17
N TYR A 121 -0.13 -11.35 -2.29
CA TYR A 121 -0.70 -10.45 -3.27
C TYR A 121 -0.25 -10.78 -4.68
N ASP A 122 -1.10 -10.48 -5.65
CA ASP A 122 -0.76 -10.50 -7.06
C ASP A 122 -0.30 -9.10 -7.49
N LEU A 123 0.73 -9.06 -8.33
CA LEU A 123 1.22 -7.82 -8.93
C LEU A 123 0.81 -7.78 -10.39
N GLU A 124 0.05 -6.76 -10.76
CA GLU A 124 -0.56 -6.63 -12.08
C GLU A 124 -0.33 -5.25 -12.68
N ASP A 125 -0.45 -5.15 -14.01
CA ASP A 125 -0.65 -3.87 -14.68
C ASP A 125 -2.11 -3.37 -14.51
N LEU A 126 -2.44 -2.22 -15.07
CA LEU A 126 -3.81 -1.68 -14.97
C LEU A 126 -4.83 -2.54 -15.72
N ASP A 127 -4.41 -3.31 -16.71
CA ASP A 127 -5.25 -4.19 -17.53
C ASP A 127 -5.42 -5.58 -16.89
N GLY A 128 -4.73 -5.83 -15.77
CA GLY A 128 -4.80 -7.09 -15.04
C GLY A 128 -3.81 -8.15 -15.52
N ASN A 129 -2.83 -7.79 -16.34
CA ASN A 129 -1.78 -8.71 -16.72
C ASN A 129 -0.71 -8.78 -15.63
N PRO A 130 -0.16 -9.98 -15.34
CA PRO A 130 0.91 -10.10 -14.37
C PRO A 130 2.12 -9.23 -14.74
N VAL A 131 2.60 -8.45 -13.79
CA VAL A 131 3.85 -7.71 -13.95
C VAL A 131 5.00 -8.65 -13.68
N VAL A 132 5.84 -8.86 -14.68
CA VAL A 132 7.04 -9.70 -14.55
C VAL A 132 8.09 -8.89 -13.80
N LYS A 133 8.46 -9.40 -12.64
CA LYS A 133 9.59 -8.87 -11.87
C LYS A 133 10.86 -9.01 -12.67
N GLY A 134 11.64 -7.94 -12.81
CA GLY A 134 12.95 -8.02 -13.42
C GLY A 134 13.86 -9.02 -12.69
N SER A 135 14.77 -9.65 -13.42
CA SER A 135 15.65 -10.70 -12.90
C SER A 135 16.64 -10.25 -11.82
N ALA A 136 16.71 -8.97 -11.51
CA ALA A 136 17.61 -8.40 -10.53
C ALA A 136 16.98 -8.13 -9.16
N GLY A 137 15.69 -8.32 -9.02
CA GLY A 137 15.01 -8.10 -7.76
C GLY A 137 13.77 -8.94 -7.69
N SER A 138 13.64 -9.73 -6.69
CA SER A 138 12.33 -10.18 -6.28
C SER A 138 11.69 -9.01 -5.53
N ILE A 139 10.45 -8.64 -5.81
CA ILE A 139 9.66 -7.91 -4.85
C ILE A 139 9.57 -8.85 -3.66
N GLY A 140 10.60 -8.81 -2.88
CA GLY A 140 10.81 -9.62 -1.73
C GLY A 140 10.66 -8.76 -0.51
N GLN A 141 10.23 -9.34 0.55
CA GLN A 141 10.19 -8.67 1.84
C GLN A 141 11.51 -7.93 2.11
N GLY A 142 11.43 -6.63 2.33
CA GLY A 142 12.56 -5.79 2.69
C GLY A 142 13.49 -5.37 1.55
N ALA A 143 13.09 -5.53 0.31
CA ALA A 143 13.83 -5.01 -0.83
C ALA A 143 13.13 -3.80 -1.43
N ASN A 144 13.87 -2.72 -1.57
CA ASN A 144 13.42 -1.60 -2.40
C ASN A 144 13.49 -2.03 -3.86
N GLU A 145 12.37 -2.08 -4.54
CA GLU A 145 12.34 -2.49 -5.92
C GLU A 145 11.92 -1.36 -6.84
N MET A 146 12.64 -1.26 -7.93
CA MET A 146 12.28 -0.45 -9.07
C MET A 146 11.57 -1.34 -10.08
N ILE A 147 10.33 -0.99 -10.41
CA ILE A 147 9.60 -1.59 -11.52
C ILE A 147 9.59 -0.56 -12.63
N ASP A 148 10.23 -0.92 -13.73
CA ASP A 148 10.40 -0.05 -14.89
C ASP A 148 9.45 -0.48 -16.02
#